data_2a23ed8837bcadd8e563f7c298ddd9bb
#
_entry.id   2a23ed8837bcadd8e563f7c298ddd9bb
#
_cell.length_a   1.000
_cell.length_b   1.000
_cell.length_c   1.000
_cell.angle_alpha   90.00
_cell.angle_beta   90.00
_cell.angle_gamma   90.00
#
_symmetry.space_group_name_H-M   'P 1'
#
loop_
_entity.id
_entity.type
_entity.pdbx_description
1 polymer ?
#
loop_
_entity_poly.entity_id
_entity_poly.type
_entity_poly.pdbx_seq_one_letter_code
_entity_poly.pdbx_strand_id
1 'polypeptide(L)'
;MAEGYVEPIVRSTLEDEADNYQVELTFRNMLQVVQRNEFGRPRRCKMHDLLRELALSISVKEKFGAVHGGGEEMKECKARYISIHKTDVELKSFTGVSKIRSFLVFNKSLKTLPSGSKMLRVLDLEDAPIEELPDEVFKLFNLRYLNLRGTLLKNLPNSIGRLLNLQTLDIGDTQIKALPHGIGKLQNLRHLIMYLFTGNWNDFRHFTGMQIATNIISLKNLQSIGIVEANGDFTRQVQRMVQLNSIGISNVKEGDEKNLCVSIESMRLLRVLAIIVTNEEETLRMDALSSPPPNLRRLFLIGKLEKVPQWFHSLQSLTHLYLCWSRLEEDLLTHIIALPHLGHLVLSNAYVGKQLCFRTDFPKLTKLQIYNSPQLNEIIIEMGVMPNMKYLYITRCMELKTVPKGIEYLKNFQRLYLEFVSMKLQNSIEGEGSVDFPKVQHIPNIIIR
;
A
#
# COMPACT_ATOMS: atom_id res chain seq x y z
N MET A 1 -2.79 2.87 -18.38
CA MET A 1 -4.02 2.05 -18.45
C MET A 1 -5.26 2.89 -18.77
N ALA A 2 -5.79 3.72 -17.92
CA ALA A 2 -7.05 4.47 -18.15
C ALA A 2 -7.04 5.31 -19.45
N GLU A 3 -5.91 5.90 -19.82
CA GLU A 3 -5.72 6.65 -21.07
C GLU A 3 -5.51 5.77 -22.31
N GLY A 4 -5.17 4.50 -22.12
CA GLY A 4 -4.96 3.55 -23.20
C GLY A 4 -3.52 3.48 -23.73
N TYR A 5 -2.52 3.97 -22.97
CA TYR A 5 -1.11 3.85 -23.38
C TYR A 5 -0.48 2.49 -23.08
N VAL A 6 -1.09 1.73 -22.19
CA VAL A 6 -0.64 0.38 -21.87
C VAL A 6 -1.42 -0.59 -22.72
N GLU A 7 -0.72 -1.31 -23.59
CA GLU A 7 -1.32 -2.33 -24.46
C GLU A 7 -1.19 -3.71 -23.81
N PRO A 8 -2.24 -4.56 -23.92
CA PRO A 8 -2.17 -5.92 -23.42
C PRO A 8 -1.21 -6.74 -24.28
N ILE A 9 -0.28 -7.43 -23.61
CA ILE A 9 0.61 -8.41 -24.27
C ILE A 9 0.09 -9.82 -23.97
N VAL A 10 0.30 -10.75 -24.89
CA VAL A 10 -0.10 -12.13 -24.72
C VAL A 10 0.55 -12.73 -23.45
N ARG A 11 -0.26 -13.22 -22.52
CA ARG A 11 0.11 -13.79 -21.22
C ARG A 11 0.46 -12.78 -20.11
N SER A 12 0.21 -11.50 -20.29
CA SER A 12 0.42 -10.46 -19.28
C SER A 12 -0.85 -9.67 -19.01
N THR A 13 -1.04 -9.16 -17.79
CA THR A 13 -2.13 -8.25 -17.48
C THR A 13 -1.75 -6.81 -17.79
N LEU A 14 -2.73 -5.92 -17.99
CA LEU A 14 -2.44 -4.48 -18.16
C LEU A 14 -1.68 -3.90 -16.98
N GLU A 15 -1.91 -4.42 -15.78
CA GLU A 15 -1.24 -4.02 -14.56
C GLU A 15 0.23 -4.47 -14.55
N ASP A 16 0.50 -5.71 -14.96
CA ASP A 16 1.87 -6.22 -15.06
C ASP A 16 2.67 -5.39 -16.10
N GLU A 17 2.04 -5.04 -17.24
CA GLU A 17 2.68 -4.20 -18.25
C GLU A 17 2.90 -2.76 -17.79
N ALA A 18 1.97 -2.19 -17.04
CA ALA A 18 2.15 -0.86 -16.46
C ALA A 18 3.30 -0.84 -15.43
N ASP A 19 3.41 -1.89 -14.61
CA ASP A 19 4.52 -2.06 -13.68
C ASP A 19 5.86 -2.21 -14.45
N ASN A 20 5.89 -2.98 -15.55
CA ASN A 20 7.06 -3.14 -16.41
C ASN A 20 7.51 -1.79 -17.01
N TYR A 21 6.60 -0.98 -17.53
CA TYR A 21 6.91 0.36 -18.05
C TYR A 21 7.51 1.26 -16.95
N GLN A 22 6.96 1.21 -15.74
CA GLN A 22 7.50 1.99 -14.63
C GLN A 22 8.91 1.53 -14.23
N VAL A 23 9.14 0.22 -14.19
CA VAL A 23 10.45 -0.37 -13.89
C VAL A 23 11.45 0.04 -14.98
N GLU A 24 11.07 -0.05 -16.26
CA GLU A 24 11.93 0.33 -17.39
C GLU A 24 12.30 1.81 -17.36
N LEU A 25 11.32 2.70 -17.16
CA LEU A 25 11.59 4.15 -17.05
C LEU A 25 12.51 4.48 -15.88
N THR A 26 12.36 3.74 -14.76
CA THR A 26 13.24 3.90 -13.60
C THR A 26 14.64 3.36 -13.88
N PHE A 27 14.76 2.21 -14.55
CA PHE A 27 16.04 1.61 -14.92
C PHE A 27 16.80 2.49 -15.92
N ARG A 28 16.11 3.15 -16.85
CA ARG A 28 16.67 4.13 -17.77
C ARG A 28 16.98 5.49 -17.16
N ASN A 29 16.83 5.65 -15.84
CA ASN A 29 16.97 6.91 -15.10
C ASN A 29 16.05 8.05 -15.59
N MET A 30 14.98 7.73 -16.31
CA MET A 30 13.96 8.71 -16.70
C MET A 30 13.06 9.08 -15.54
N LEU A 31 12.80 8.12 -14.65
CA LEU A 31 12.06 8.30 -13.40
C LEU A 31 12.89 7.87 -12.21
N GLN A 32 12.84 8.66 -11.15
CA GLN A 32 13.40 8.34 -9.84
C GLN A 32 12.25 8.14 -8.84
N VAL A 33 12.18 6.98 -8.21
CA VAL A 33 11.20 6.73 -7.14
C VAL A 33 11.59 7.54 -5.91
N VAL A 34 10.73 8.47 -5.52
CA VAL A 34 10.93 9.35 -4.35
C VAL A 34 10.23 8.78 -3.12
N GLN A 35 9.05 8.19 -3.32
CA GLN A 35 8.24 7.65 -2.23
C GLN A 35 7.58 6.33 -2.65
N ARG A 36 7.54 5.39 -1.70
CA ARG A 36 6.76 4.16 -1.83
C ARG A 36 5.60 4.21 -0.86
N ASN A 37 4.49 3.54 -1.22
CA ASN A 37 3.39 3.37 -0.28
C ASN A 37 3.74 2.32 0.79
N GLU A 38 2.86 2.12 1.74
CA GLU A 38 2.96 1.14 2.83
C GLU A 38 3.11 -0.30 2.34
N PHE A 39 2.68 -0.57 1.12
CA PHE A 39 2.83 -1.87 0.44
C PHE A 39 4.11 -1.98 -0.40
N GLY A 40 5.01 -0.97 -0.34
CA GLY A 40 6.28 -0.94 -1.06
C GLY A 40 6.18 -0.61 -2.56
N ARG A 41 4.99 -0.27 -3.08
CA ARG A 41 4.84 0.18 -4.48
C ARG A 41 5.27 1.64 -4.63
N PRO A 42 5.86 2.03 -5.74
CA PRO A 42 6.14 3.43 -6.04
C PRO A 42 4.86 4.26 -5.96
N ARG A 43 4.84 5.26 -5.06
CA ARG A 43 3.72 6.20 -4.91
C ARG A 43 4.03 7.53 -5.58
N ARG A 44 5.26 8.01 -5.43
CA ARG A 44 5.72 9.25 -6.03
C ARG A 44 7.02 9.00 -6.78
N CYS A 45 7.07 9.48 -8.00
CA CYS A 45 8.27 9.50 -8.83
C CYS A 45 8.56 10.93 -9.23
N LYS A 46 9.82 11.25 -9.46
CA LYS A 46 10.25 12.50 -10.08
C LYS A 46 11.04 12.22 -11.35
N MET A 47 10.97 13.14 -12.29
CA MET A 47 11.81 13.16 -13.47
C MET A 47 13.03 14.04 -13.20
N HIS A 48 14.17 13.72 -13.79
CA HIS A 48 15.33 14.60 -13.75
C HIS A 48 14.99 15.95 -14.39
N ASP A 49 15.51 17.06 -13.84
CA ASP A 49 15.08 18.41 -14.23
C ASP A 49 15.19 18.68 -15.74
N LEU A 50 16.31 18.33 -16.37
CA LEU A 50 16.49 18.48 -17.81
C LEU A 50 15.48 17.68 -18.64
N LEU A 51 15.20 16.44 -18.25
CA LEU A 51 14.19 15.62 -18.94
C LEU A 51 12.79 16.16 -18.74
N ARG A 52 12.51 16.70 -17.55
CA ARG A 52 11.23 17.34 -17.24
C ARG A 52 11.00 18.57 -18.11
N GLU A 53 11.99 19.46 -18.23
CA GLU A 53 11.90 20.66 -19.08
C GLU A 53 11.71 20.31 -20.55
N LEU A 54 12.45 19.32 -21.04
CA LEU A 54 12.27 18.82 -22.40
C LEU A 54 10.87 18.26 -22.62
N ALA A 55 10.38 17.42 -21.70
CA ALA A 55 9.04 16.83 -21.77
C ALA A 55 7.95 17.90 -21.75
N LEU A 56 8.08 18.91 -20.88
CA LEU A 56 7.16 20.05 -20.83
C LEU A 56 7.18 20.87 -22.12
N SER A 57 8.35 21.16 -22.68
CA SER A 57 8.49 21.88 -23.93
C SER A 57 7.80 21.16 -25.09
N ILE A 58 8.05 19.85 -25.22
CA ILE A 58 7.39 19.01 -26.25
C ILE A 58 5.88 18.96 -25.99
N SER A 59 5.45 18.81 -24.75
CA SER A 59 4.04 18.72 -24.37
C SER A 59 3.25 19.98 -24.77
N VAL A 60 3.84 21.14 -24.57
CA VAL A 60 3.23 22.43 -24.98
C VAL A 60 3.18 22.54 -26.51
N LYS A 61 4.30 22.25 -27.19
CA LYS A 61 4.40 22.31 -28.66
C LYS A 61 3.38 21.42 -29.35
N GLU A 62 3.23 20.20 -28.87
CA GLU A 62 2.30 19.20 -29.42
C GLU A 62 0.85 19.35 -28.90
N LYS A 63 0.57 20.37 -28.09
CA LYS A 63 -0.74 20.56 -27.40
C LYS A 63 -1.19 19.31 -26.65
N PHE A 64 -0.25 18.57 -26.14
CA PHE A 64 -0.47 17.33 -25.44
C PHE A 64 -0.92 17.61 -24.01
N GLY A 65 -0.21 18.45 -23.28
CA GLY A 65 -0.49 18.78 -21.90
C GLY A 65 -0.30 20.27 -21.58
N ALA A 66 -1.04 20.74 -20.61
CA ALA A 66 -0.92 22.07 -20.02
C ALA A 66 -0.72 21.95 -18.52
N VAL A 67 0.26 22.68 -17.99
CA VAL A 67 0.52 22.81 -16.57
C VAL A 67 0.10 24.22 -16.14
N HIS A 68 -0.83 24.30 -15.20
CA HIS A 68 -1.32 25.57 -14.67
C HIS A 68 -0.67 25.84 -13.31
N GLY A 69 0.18 26.86 -13.25
CA GLY A 69 0.92 27.26 -12.04
C GLY A 69 0.28 28.39 -11.21
N GLY A 70 -0.88 28.91 -11.61
CA GLY A 70 -1.56 30.06 -11.00
C GLY A 70 -1.18 31.40 -11.67
N GLY A 71 -2.13 32.33 -11.78
CA GLY A 71 -1.89 33.73 -12.21
C GLY A 71 -2.35 34.09 -13.63
N GLU A 72 -2.62 33.16 -14.51
CA GLU A 72 -3.14 33.43 -15.83
C GLU A 72 -4.53 32.81 -16.05
N GLU A 73 -5.48 33.60 -16.58
CA GLU A 73 -6.75 33.08 -17.06
C GLU A 73 -6.55 32.15 -18.26
N MET A 74 -6.84 30.87 -18.12
CA MET A 74 -6.86 29.94 -19.24
C MET A 74 -8.09 30.22 -20.12
N LYS A 75 -7.96 31.13 -21.07
CA LYS A 75 -9.07 31.51 -21.96
C LYS A 75 -9.50 30.41 -22.93
N GLU A 76 -8.57 29.54 -23.38
CA GLU A 76 -8.89 28.40 -24.26
C GLU A 76 -7.85 27.28 -24.08
N CYS A 77 -8.22 26.14 -23.51
CA CYS A 77 -7.32 25.02 -23.39
C CYS A 77 -7.53 23.99 -24.49
N LYS A 78 -6.54 23.87 -25.40
CA LYS A 78 -6.54 22.87 -26.49
C LYS A 78 -5.84 21.55 -26.08
N ALA A 79 -5.27 21.50 -24.87
CA ALA A 79 -4.57 20.33 -24.36
C ALA A 79 -5.49 19.17 -24.00
N ARG A 80 -4.98 17.95 -24.10
CA ARG A 80 -5.68 16.72 -23.70
C ARG A 80 -5.51 16.42 -22.21
N TYR A 81 -4.44 16.92 -21.62
CA TYR A 81 -4.03 16.69 -20.22
C TYR A 81 -3.85 18.02 -19.54
N ILE A 82 -4.47 18.19 -18.39
CA ILE A 82 -4.32 19.39 -17.56
C ILE A 82 -3.87 18.97 -16.19
N SER A 83 -2.81 19.62 -15.69
CA SER A 83 -2.40 19.52 -14.29
C SER A 83 -2.39 20.89 -13.62
N ILE A 84 -2.94 20.95 -12.40
CA ILE A 84 -3.05 22.16 -11.59
C ILE A 84 -2.15 22.02 -10.38
N HIS A 85 -1.16 22.92 -10.24
CA HIS A 85 -0.13 22.84 -9.20
C HIS A 85 -0.24 23.92 -8.12
N LYS A 86 -0.81 25.10 -8.44
CA LYS A 86 -1.01 26.22 -7.49
C LYS A 86 -2.36 26.83 -7.72
N THR A 87 -2.99 27.27 -6.64
CA THR A 87 -4.22 27.95 -6.81
C THR A 87 -4.63 28.95 -5.78
N ASP A 88 -4.93 30.08 -6.27
CA ASP A 88 -6.04 30.91 -5.82
C ASP A 88 -7.03 31.12 -7.01
N VAL A 89 -7.05 30.22 -7.99
CA VAL A 89 -7.84 30.37 -9.21
C VAL A 89 -9.20 29.73 -9.03
N GLU A 90 -10.23 30.55 -9.07
CA GLU A 90 -11.60 30.09 -9.31
C GLU A 90 -11.69 29.51 -10.74
N LEU A 91 -11.84 28.21 -10.85
CA LEU A 91 -11.96 27.46 -12.13
C LEU A 91 -13.26 27.79 -12.89
N LYS A 92 -13.97 28.86 -12.53
CA LYS A 92 -15.26 29.26 -13.11
C LYS A 92 -15.18 29.59 -14.61
N SER A 93 -13.99 29.84 -15.16
CA SER A 93 -13.81 30.29 -16.53
C SER A 93 -13.12 29.29 -17.47
N PHE A 94 -13.02 28.01 -17.14
CA PHE A 94 -12.47 27.04 -18.06
C PHE A 94 -13.38 26.85 -19.27
N THR A 95 -13.13 27.59 -20.32
CA THR A 95 -13.72 27.38 -21.64
C THR A 95 -12.79 26.49 -22.49
N GLY A 96 -13.37 25.68 -23.37
CA GLY A 96 -12.58 24.79 -24.26
C GLY A 96 -12.25 23.41 -23.68
N VAL A 97 -12.76 23.06 -22.50
CA VAL A 97 -12.51 21.77 -21.79
C VAL A 97 -13.10 20.54 -22.48
N SER A 98 -13.83 20.69 -23.58
CA SER A 98 -14.50 19.56 -24.27
C SER A 98 -13.59 18.46 -24.80
N LYS A 99 -12.29 18.75 -24.98
CA LYS A 99 -11.27 17.81 -25.51
C LYS A 99 -10.37 17.20 -24.43
N ILE A 100 -10.54 17.63 -23.16
CA ILE A 100 -9.69 17.16 -22.07
C ILE A 100 -10.00 15.69 -21.78
N ARG A 101 -8.96 14.89 -21.63
CA ARG A 101 -9.02 13.46 -21.27
C ARG A 101 -8.57 13.21 -19.85
N SER A 102 -7.56 13.97 -19.37
CA SER A 102 -7.04 13.84 -18.00
C SER A 102 -7.01 15.20 -17.32
N PHE A 103 -7.52 15.21 -16.10
CA PHE A 103 -7.51 16.35 -15.22
C PHE A 103 -6.92 15.95 -13.86
N LEU A 104 -5.78 16.54 -13.50
CA LEU A 104 -5.03 16.20 -12.30
C LEU A 104 -4.87 17.46 -11.44
N VAL A 105 -5.13 17.32 -10.16
CA VAL A 105 -5.06 18.41 -9.17
C VAL A 105 -4.00 18.07 -8.15
N PHE A 106 -2.98 18.93 -8.08
CA PHE A 106 -1.90 18.81 -7.09
C PHE A 106 -1.99 19.88 -6.00
N ASN A 107 -3.16 20.49 -5.86
CA ASN A 107 -3.36 21.59 -4.94
C ASN A 107 -4.56 21.36 -4.03
N LYS A 108 -4.37 21.76 -2.76
CA LYS A 108 -5.37 21.61 -1.70
C LYS A 108 -6.54 22.62 -1.76
N SER A 109 -6.54 23.61 -2.68
CA SER A 109 -7.55 24.68 -2.70
C SER A 109 -8.59 24.61 -3.84
N LEU A 110 -8.71 23.47 -4.53
CA LEU A 110 -9.70 23.30 -5.59
C LEU A 110 -11.13 23.23 -5.04
N LYS A 111 -11.92 24.29 -5.25
CA LYS A 111 -13.32 24.34 -4.80
C LYS A 111 -14.32 23.94 -5.86
N THR A 112 -13.93 23.89 -7.14
CA THR A 112 -14.85 23.63 -8.27
C THR A 112 -14.17 22.75 -9.30
N LEU A 113 -14.95 21.90 -9.96
CA LEU A 113 -14.51 21.03 -11.04
C LEU A 113 -14.85 21.63 -12.41
N PRO A 114 -14.04 21.36 -13.45
CA PRO A 114 -14.35 21.80 -14.80
C PRO A 114 -15.66 21.16 -15.28
N SER A 115 -16.66 21.98 -15.58
CA SER A 115 -17.93 21.52 -16.15
C SER A 115 -17.78 21.28 -17.66
N GLY A 116 -18.48 20.27 -18.20
CA GLY A 116 -18.61 20.06 -19.66
C GLY A 116 -17.55 19.16 -20.33
N SER A 117 -16.63 18.55 -19.58
CA SER A 117 -15.59 17.65 -20.11
C SER A 117 -16.11 16.24 -20.41
N LYS A 118 -16.95 16.06 -21.42
CA LYS A 118 -17.54 14.76 -21.79
C LYS A 118 -16.52 13.68 -22.17
N MET A 119 -15.29 14.09 -22.57
CA MET A 119 -14.21 13.19 -23.00
C MET A 119 -13.30 12.75 -21.87
N LEU A 120 -13.55 13.21 -20.64
CA LEU A 120 -12.68 12.94 -19.49
C LEU A 120 -12.62 11.44 -19.18
N ARG A 121 -11.40 10.91 -19.07
CA ARG A 121 -11.08 9.52 -18.73
C ARG A 121 -10.41 9.38 -17.38
N VAL A 122 -9.66 10.40 -16.98
CA VAL A 122 -8.89 10.44 -15.74
C VAL A 122 -9.25 11.71 -14.98
N LEU A 123 -9.73 11.54 -13.75
CA LEU A 123 -9.94 12.60 -12.79
C LEU A 123 -9.18 12.25 -11.52
N ASP A 124 -8.16 13.04 -11.21
CA ASP A 124 -7.34 12.86 -10.01
C ASP A 124 -7.46 14.09 -9.11
N LEU A 125 -8.04 13.88 -7.93
CA LEU A 125 -8.33 14.88 -6.92
C LEU A 125 -7.65 14.53 -5.57
N GLU A 126 -6.52 13.81 -5.63
CA GLU A 126 -5.80 13.41 -4.41
C GLU A 126 -5.48 14.62 -3.52
N ASP A 127 -5.79 14.48 -2.23
CA ASP A 127 -5.59 15.50 -1.19
C ASP A 127 -6.33 16.83 -1.43
N ALA A 128 -7.29 16.91 -2.37
CA ALA A 128 -8.10 18.10 -2.55
C ALA A 128 -9.11 18.25 -1.41
N PRO A 129 -9.34 19.47 -0.86
CA PRO A 129 -10.26 19.70 0.26
C PRO A 129 -11.71 19.74 -0.21
N ILE A 130 -12.18 18.63 -0.78
CA ILE A 130 -13.53 18.47 -1.33
C ILE A 130 -14.35 17.69 -0.31
N GLU A 131 -15.45 18.28 0.16
CA GLU A 131 -16.38 17.64 1.10
C GLU A 131 -17.53 16.96 0.37
N GLU A 132 -17.89 17.43 -0.82
CA GLU A 132 -18.96 16.87 -1.67
C GLU A 132 -18.53 16.88 -3.14
N LEU A 133 -18.96 15.86 -3.90
CA LEU A 133 -18.73 15.81 -5.35
C LEU A 133 -19.89 16.47 -6.08
N PRO A 134 -19.62 17.39 -7.01
CA PRO A 134 -20.65 17.96 -7.87
C PRO A 134 -21.33 16.89 -8.73
N ASP A 135 -22.64 17.03 -8.97
CA ASP A 135 -23.41 16.10 -9.79
C ASP A 135 -22.88 15.95 -11.23
N GLU A 136 -22.14 16.95 -11.73
CA GLU A 136 -21.47 16.94 -13.02
C GLU A 136 -20.47 15.81 -13.17
N VAL A 137 -19.81 15.40 -12.06
CA VAL A 137 -18.86 14.27 -12.05
C VAL A 137 -19.57 13.00 -12.51
N PHE A 138 -20.80 12.78 -12.05
CA PHE A 138 -21.56 11.57 -12.38
C PHE A 138 -22.16 11.57 -13.81
N LYS A 139 -21.92 12.64 -14.58
CA LYS A 139 -22.23 12.75 -16.02
C LYS A 139 -21.01 12.50 -16.91
N LEU A 140 -19.85 12.18 -16.32
CA LEU A 140 -18.60 11.89 -17.04
C LEU A 140 -18.56 10.42 -17.50
N PHE A 141 -19.41 10.07 -18.46
CA PHE A 141 -19.61 8.66 -18.88
C PHE A 141 -18.36 7.96 -19.43
N ASN A 142 -17.35 8.71 -19.86
CA ASN A 142 -16.08 8.16 -20.35
C ASN A 142 -15.05 7.97 -19.24
N LEU A 143 -15.37 8.32 -17.98
CA LEU A 143 -14.43 8.26 -16.88
C LEU A 143 -14.03 6.81 -16.57
N ARG A 144 -12.73 6.56 -16.51
CA ARG A 144 -12.11 5.25 -16.23
C ARG A 144 -11.33 5.23 -14.92
N TYR A 145 -10.82 6.36 -14.51
CA TYR A 145 -10.04 6.52 -13.29
C TYR A 145 -10.56 7.72 -12.50
N LEU A 146 -10.93 7.48 -11.26
CA LEU A 146 -11.36 8.50 -10.31
C LEU A 146 -10.55 8.32 -9.01
N ASN A 147 -9.71 9.29 -8.71
CA ASN A 147 -8.95 9.34 -7.47
C ASN A 147 -9.50 10.45 -6.56
N LEU A 148 -10.00 10.04 -5.40
CA LEU A 148 -10.56 10.90 -4.36
C LEU A 148 -9.81 10.73 -3.04
N ARG A 149 -8.64 10.08 -3.09
CA ARG A 149 -7.83 9.78 -1.91
C ARG A 149 -7.51 11.04 -1.11
N GLY A 150 -7.61 10.96 0.22
CA GLY A 150 -7.27 12.07 1.12
C GLY A 150 -8.20 13.28 1.03
N THR A 151 -9.32 13.20 0.29
CA THR A 151 -10.35 14.24 0.30
C THR A 151 -11.18 14.19 1.58
N LEU A 152 -11.94 15.26 1.85
CA LEU A 152 -12.78 15.38 3.05
C LEU A 152 -14.17 14.76 2.87
N LEU A 153 -14.36 13.93 1.84
CA LEU A 153 -15.64 13.29 1.54
C LEU A 153 -16.09 12.37 2.68
N LYS A 154 -17.32 12.57 3.14
CA LYS A 154 -17.98 11.74 4.17
C LYS A 154 -18.87 10.67 3.57
N ASN A 155 -19.39 10.91 2.39
CA ASN A 155 -20.32 10.01 1.70
C ASN A 155 -20.06 10.01 0.20
N LEU A 156 -20.32 8.86 -0.41
CA LEU A 156 -20.34 8.70 -1.86
C LEU A 156 -21.79 8.45 -2.28
N PRO A 157 -22.37 9.26 -3.18
CA PRO A 157 -23.78 9.12 -3.55
C PRO A 157 -24.02 7.92 -4.48
N ASN A 158 -25.25 7.41 -4.53
CA ASN A 158 -25.63 6.32 -5.41
C ASN A 158 -25.44 6.63 -6.90
N SER A 159 -25.39 7.91 -7.27
CA SER A 159 -25.11 8.38 -8.63
C SER A 159 -23.72 7.97 -9.15
N ILE A 160 -22.78 7.55 -8.30
CA ILE A 160 -21.51 6.94 -8.72
C ILE A 160 -21.73 5.77 -9.69
N GLY A 161 -22.83 5.03 -9.52
CA GLY A 161 -23.20 3.92 -10.40
C GLY A 161 -23.54 4.31 -11.84
N ARG A 162 -23.55 5.60 -12.19
CA ARG A 162 -23.68 6.09 -13.58
C ARG A 162 -22.36 6.03 -14.34
N LEU A 163 -21.22 5.93 -13.65
CA LEU A 163 -19.87 5.89 -14.25
C LEU A 163 -19.54 4.48 -14.76
N LEU A 164 -20.31 3.94 -15.67
CA LEU A 164 -20.25 2.53 -16.11
C LEU A 164 -18.90 2.12 -16.70
N ASN A 165 -18.09 3.07 -17.18
CA ASN A 165 -16.75 2.80 -17.72
C ASN A 165 -15.63 2.88 -16.69
N LEU A 166 -15.97 3.15 -15.41
CA LEU A 166 -14.98 3.29 -14.35
C LEU A 166 -14.24 1.96 -14.11
N GLN A 167 -12.93 2.02 -14.17
CA GLN A 167 -12.02 0.88 -13.97
C GLN A 167 -11.30 0.96 -12.62
N THR A 168 -10.99 2.17 -12.16
CA THR A 168 -10.34 2.41 -10.88
C THR A 168 -11.07 3.49 -10.12
N LEU A 169 -11.39 3.20 -8.87
CA LEU A 169 -11.89 4.14 -7.88
C LEU A 169 -10.99 4.09 -6.65
N ASP A 170 -10.31 5.20 -6.34
CA ASP A 170 -9.55 5.35 -5.10
C ASP A 170 -10.28 6.32 -4.18
N ILE A 171 -10.70 5.83 -3.02
CA ILE A 171 -11.34 6.57 -1.92
C ILE A 171 -10.59 6.33 -0.60
N GLY A 172 -9.33 5.93 -0.69
CA GLY A 172 -8.47 5.73 0.49
C GLY A 172 -8.28 7.03 1.26
N ASP A 173 -8.07 6.92 2.55
CA ASP A 173 -7.81 8.06 3.44
C ASP A 173 -8.88 9.17 3.39
N THR A 174 -10.12 8.83 3.01
CA THR A 174 -11.31 9.70 3.09
C THR A 174 -12.05 9.47 4.41
N GLN A 175 -13.11 10.25 4.66
CA GLN A 175 -13.99 10.05 5.81
C GLN A 175 -15.20 9.13 5.50
N ILE A 176 -15.22 8.49 4.34
CA ILE A 176 -16.28 7.58 3.91
C ILE A 176 -16.23 6.30 4.75
N LYS A 177 -17.34 5.97 5.41
CA LYS A 177 -17.45 4.77 6.26
C LYS A 177 -18.13 3.59 5.57
N ALA A 178 -19.00 3.86 4.60
CA ALA A 178 -19.76 2.85 3.90
C ALA A 178 -19.90 3.15 2.41
N LEU A 179 -19.90 2.10 1.59
CA LEU A 179 -20.11 2.22 0.15
C LEU A 179 -21.61 2.24 -0.19
N PRO A 180 -22.04 3.08 -1.13
CA PRO A 180 -23.42 3.10 -1.60
C PRO A 180 -23.72 1.89 -2.50
N HIS A 181 -24.99 1.50 -2.58
CA HIS A 181 -25.43 0.43 -3.47
C HIS A 181 -25.10 0.66 -4.95
N GLY A 182 -24.94 1.93 -5.36
CA GLY A 182 -24.56 2.29 -6.73
C GLY A 182 -23.26 1.65 -7.22
N ILE A 183 -22.32 1.31 -6.31
CA ILE A 183 -21.05 0.65 -6.64
C ILE A 183 -21.27 -0.66 -7.40
N GLY A 184 -22.26 -1.47 -7.04
CA GLY A 184 -22.55 -2.74 -7.69
C GLY A 184 -22.94 -2.63 -9.19
N LYS A 185 -23.20 -1.42 -9.70
CA LYS A 185 -23.45 -1.17 -11.13
C LYS A 185 -22.16 -1.01 -11.96
N LEU A 186 -21.02 -0.82 -11.33
CA LEU A 186 -19.74 -0.53 -12.00
C LEU A 186 -19.08 -1.80 -12.54
N GLN A 187 -19.69 -2.47 -13.51
CA GLN A 187 -19.25 -3.78 -14.02
C GLN A 187 -17.85 -3.77 -14.64
N ASN A 188 -17.32 -2.60 -15.04
CA ASN A 188 -15.95 -2.46 -15.55
C ASN A 188 -14.92 -2.16 -14.45
N LEU A 189 -15.35 -2.06 -13.17
CA LEU A 189 -14.45 -1.76 -12.06
C LEU A 189 -13.49 -2.92 -11.82
N ARG A 190 -12.20 -2.62 -11.84
CA ARG A 190 -11.10 -3.55 -11.62
C ARG A 190 -10.40 -3.29 -10.27
N HIS A 191 -10.27 -2.02 -9.89
CA HIS A 191 -9.58 -1.61 -8.68
C HIS A 191 -10.47 -0.70 -7.85
N LEU A 192 -10.80 -1.14 -6.65
CA LEU A 192 -11.48 -0.36 -5.63
C LEU A 192 -10.53 -0.21 -4.44
N ILE A 193 -9.87 0.94 -4.36
CA ILE A 193 -8.93 1.24 -3.29
C ILE A 193 -9.69 1.98 -2.21
N MET A 194 -9.80 1.36 -1.03
CA MET A 194 -10.56 1.89 0.08
C MET A 194 -9.97 1.37 1.39
N TYR A 195 -9.38 2.23 2.16
CA TYR A 195 -8.90 1.99 3.52
C TYR A 195 -8.51 3.31 4.16
N LEU A 196 -8.53 3.37 5.46
CA LEU A 196 -7.95 4.44 6.25
C LEU A 196 -6.64 3.95 6.86
N PHE A 197 -5.56 4.68 6.65
CA PHE A 197 -4.27 4.41 7.27
C PHE A 197 -3.83 5.58 8.14
N THR A 198 -3.69 5.34 9.45
CA THR A 198 -3.34 6.41 10.41
C THR A 198 -1.87 6.82 10.35
N GLY A 199 -1.03 6.07 9.64
CA GLY A 199 0.42 6.30 9.59
C GLY A 199 1.18 5.79 10.83
N ASN A 200 0.48 5.32 11.85
CA ASN A 200 1.06 4.89 13.12
C ASN A 200 0.97 3.38 13.33
N TRP A 201 2.03 2.65 13.05
CA TRP A 201 2.12 1.20 13.26
C TRP A 201 1.99 0.75 14.73
N ASN A 202 2.06 1.68 15.67
CA ASN A 202 1.86 1.38 17.10
C ASN A 202 0.38 1.41 17.51
N ASP A 203 -0.50 1.84 16.63
CA ASP A 203 -1.94 1.79 16.84
C ASP A 203 -2.48 0.48 16.26
N PHE A 204 -3.24 -0.28 17.04
CA PHE A 204 -3.90 -1.49 16.54
C PHE A 204 -4.80 -1.19 15.34
N ARG A 205 -5.46 -0.02 15.36
CA ARG A 205 -6.35 0.43 14.29
C ARG A 205 -5.64 1.23 13.18
N HIS A 206 -4.34 1.00 12.97
CA HIS A 206 -3.61 1.71 11.93
C HIS A 206 -4.17 1.49 10.52
N PHE A 207 -4.87 0.38 10.30
CA PHE A 207 -5.71 0.14 9.12
C PHE A 207 -7.16 -0.08 9.54
N THR A 208 -8.08 0.65 8.92
CA THR A 208 -9.51 0.49 9.11
C THR A 208 -10.20 0.23 7.77
N GLY A 209 -11.09 -0.75 7.75
CA GLY A 209 -11.89 -1.10 6.58
C GLY A 209 -13.16 -0.27 6.49
N MET A 210 -13.85 -0.45 5.36
CA MET A 210 -15.14 0.17 5.10
C MET A 210 -16.24 -0.88 5.05
N GLN A 211 -17.45 -0.49 5.46
CA GLN A 211 -18.63 -1.31 5.28
C GLN A 211 -19.05 -1.33 3.80
N ILE A 212 -19.40 -2.51 3.34
CA ILE A 212 -19.84 -2.70 1.96
C ILE A 212 -21.20 -3.38 1.89
N ALA A 213 -21.98 -3.02 0.88
CA ALA A 213 -23.18 -3.72 0.53
C ALA A 213 -22.86 -5.04 -0.21
N THR A 214 -23.67 -6.06 -0.01
CA THR A 214 -23.45 -7.41 -0.58
C THR A 214 -23.42 -7.43 -2.11
N ASN A 215 -24.00 -6.43 -2.78
CA ASN A 215 -24.01 -6.34 -4.23
C ASN A 215 -22.64 -6.12 -4.89
N ILE A 216 -21.59 -5.81 -4.12
CA ILE A 216 -20.22 -5.71 -4.65
C ILE A 216 -19.72 -7.05 -5.21
N ILE A 217 -20.24 -8.15 -4.73
CA ILE A 217 -19.93 -9.49 -5.19
C ILE A 217 -20.30 -9.73 -6.66
N SER A 218 -21.23 -8.92 -7.19
CA SER A 218 -21.60 -8.95 -8.61
C SER A 218 -20.55 -8.38 -9.56
N LEU A 219 -19.51 -7.72 -9.04
CA LEU A 219 -18.44 -7.10 -9.82
C LEU A 219 -17.44 -8.15 -10.30
N LYS A 220 -17.74 -8.83 -11.41
CA LYS A 220 -16.96 -9.95 -11.95
C LYS A 220 -15.54 -9.59 -12.39
N ASN A 221 -15.30 -8.31 -12.72
CA ASN A 221 -14.01 -7.82 -13.19
C ASN A 221 -13.12 -7.28 -12.07
N LEU A 222 -13.62 -7.26 -10.82
CA LEU A 222 -12.88 -6.69 -9.70
C LEU A 222 -11.65 -7.57 -9.36
N GLN A 223 -10.47 -6.98 -9.47
CA GLN A 223 -9.18 -7.61 -9.23
C GLN A 223 -8.57 -7.20 -7.90
N SER A 224 -8.82 -5.98 -7.46
CA SER A 224 -8.38 -5.54 -6.14
C SER A 224 -9.46 -4.76 -5.42
N ILE A 225 -9.62 -5.10 -4.17
CA ILE A 225 -10.44 -4.37 -3.21
C ILE A 225 -9.57 -4.03 -2.01
N GLY A 226 -9.73 -2.83 -1.47
CA GLY A 226 -8.98 -2.40 -0.30
C GLY A 226 -9.36 -3.18 0.95
N ILE A 227 -9.55 -2.52 2.08
CA ILE A 227 -9.92 -3.18 3.32
C ILE A 227 -11.43 -3.06 3.54
N VAL A 228 -12.08 -4.22 3.67
CA VAL A 228 -13.53 -4.39 3.86
C VAL A 228 -13.78 -4.85 5.29
N GLU A 229 -14.79 -4.31 5.96
CA GLU A 229 -15.24 -4.87 7.23
C GLU A 229 -15.92 -6.22 7.02
N ALA A 230 -15.50 -7.22 7.80
CA ALA A 230 -16.12 -8.53 7.83
C ALA A 230 -17.58 -8.42 8.28
N ASN A 231 -18.46 -9.11 7.55
CA ASN A 231 -19.78 -9.47 8.02
C ASN A 231 -20.10 -10.89 7.52
N GLY A 232 -20.95 -11.61 8.23
CA GLY A 232 -21.21 -13.03 7.98
C GLY A 232 -21.70 -13.35 6.56
N ASP A 233 -22.33 -12.40 5.88
CA ASP A 233 -22.76 -12.59 4.48
C ASP A 233 -21.61 -12.39 3.51
N PHE A 234 -20.78 -11.37 3.71
CA PHE A 234 -19.63 -11.12 2.87
C PHE A 234 -18.60 -12.24 2.98
N THR A 235 -18.24 -12.68 4.20
CA THR A 235 -17.23 -13.72 4.41
C THR A 235 -17.60 -15.05 3.76
N ARG A 236 -18.90 -15.36 3.67
CA ARG A 236 -19.40 -16.56 2.95
C ARG A 236 -19.43 -16.41 1.43
N GLN A 237 -19.63 -15.19 0.92
CA GLN A 237 -19.88 -14.97 -0.50
C GLN A 237 -18.65 -14.52 -1.27
N VAL A 238 -17.63 -13.98 -0.59
CA VAL A 238 -16.41 -13.44 -1.21
C VAL A 238 -15.64 -14.49 -2.04
N GLN A 239 -15.82 -15.78 -1.76
CA GLN A 239 -15.31 -16.88 -2.58
C GLN A 239 -15.74 -16.82 -4.06
N ARG A 240 -16.85 -16.12 -4.37
CA ARG A 240 -17.33 -15.94 -5.75
C ARG A 240 -16.49 -14.94 -6.55
N MET A 241 -15.67 -14.15 -5.87
CA MET A 241 -14.83 -13.12 -6.49
C MET A 241 -13.46 -13.69 -6.90
N VAL A 242 -13.47 -14.72 -7.73
CA VAL A 242 -12.29 -15.51 -8.12
C VAL A 242 -11.22 -14.73 -8.89
N GLN A 243 -11.55 -13.55 -9.39
CA GLN A 243 -10.61 -12.67 -10.08
C GLN A 243 -9.77 -11.78 -9.12
N LEU A 244 -10.08 -11.82 -7.82
CA LEU A 244 -9.34 -11.03 -6.85
C LEU A 244 -7.87 -11.48 -6.75
N ASN A 245 -6.99 -10.50 -6.87
CA ASN A 245 -5.57 -10.64 -6.62
C ASN A 245 -5.12 -9.91 -5.33
N SER A 246 -5.99 -9.03 -4.79
CA SER A 246 -5.72 -8.28 -3.56
C SER A 246 -7.00 -8.02 -2.79
N ILE A 247 -6.99 -8.36 -1.49
CA ILE A 247 -8.09 -8.08 -0.56
C ILE A 247 -7.55 -7.88 0.86
N GLY A 248 -8.14 -6.92 1.57
CA GLY A 248 -8.02 -6.80 3.02
C GLY A 248 -9.38 -7.02 3.68
N ILE A 249 -9.40 -7.67 4.83
CA ILE A 249 -10.62 -7.92 5.61
C ILE A 249 -10.34 -7.54 7.05
N SER A 250 -11.09 -6.57 7.57
CA SER A 250 -10.98 -6.09 8.94
C SER A 250 -12.20 -6.50 9.76
N ASN A 251 -12.14 -6.24 11.07
CA ASN A 251 -13.22 -6.56 12.00
C ASN A 251 -13.60 -8.06 12.01
N VAL A 252 -12.60 -8.93 11.76
CA VAL A 252 -12.78 -10.39 11.75
C VAL A 252 -12.94 -10.88 13.18
N LYS A 253 -13.95 -11.70 13.40
CA LYS A 253 -14.24 -12.37 14.69
C LYS A 253 -14.03 -13.87 14.55
N GLU A 254 -13.86 -14.56 15.66
CA GLU A 254 -13.72 -16.02 15.69
C GLU A 254 -14.80 -16.75 14.86
N GLY A 255 -16.06 -16.30 14.93
CA GLY A 255 -17.17 -16.89 14.16
C GLY A 255 -17.06 -16.72 12.63
N ASP A 256 -16.26 -15.79 12.14
CA ASP A 256 -16.06 -15.53 10.70
C ASP A 256 -14.95 -16.41 10.10
N GLU A 257 -14.00 -16.86 10.90
CA GLU A 257 -12.73 -17.47 10.45
C GLU A 257 -12.94 -18.68 9.55
N LYS A 258 -13.82 -19.61 9.93
CA LYS A 258 -14.07 -20.82 9.14
C LYS A 258 -14.54 -20.49 7.71
N ASN A 259 -15.51 -19.59 7.58
CA ASN A 259 -16.04 -19.18 6.30
C ASN A 259 -14.99 -18.40 5.49
N LEU A 260 -14.19 -17.59 6.17
CA LEU A 260 -13.10 -16.83 5.58
C LEU A 260 -12.00 -17.75 5.03
N CYS A 261 -11.58 -18.76 5.78
CA CYS A 261 -10.59 -19.76 5.32
C CYS A 261 -11.05 -20.46 4.05
N VAL A 262 -12.29 -20.97 4.02
CA VAL A 262 -12.88 -21.61 2.83
C VAL A 262 -12.89 -20.65 1.63
N SER A 263 -13.23 -19.39 1.87
CA SER A 263 -13.26 -18.37 0.83
C SER A 263 -11.85 -18.07 0.28
N ILE A 264 -10.86 -17.93 1.16
CA ILE A 264 -9.46 -17.68 0.78
C ILE A 264 -8.90 -18.82 -0.06
N GLU A 265 -9.17 -20.07 0.29
CA GLU A 265 -8.72 -21.26 -0.46
C GLU A 265 -9.20 -21.26 -1.91
N SER A 266 -10.38 -20.70 -2.17
CA SER A 266 -10.94 -20.60 -3.53
C SER A 266 -10.28 -19.52 -4.39
N MET A 267 -9.58 -18.55 -3.78
CA MET A 267 -9.00 -17.37 -4.46
C MET A 267 -7.60 -17.65 -5.02
N ARG A 268 -7.50 -18.49 -6.04
CA ARG A 268 -6.21 -18.94 -6.62
C ARG A 268 -5.33 -17.83 -7.19
N LEU A 269 -5.90 -16.69 -7.56
CA LEU A 269 -5.17 -15.55 -8.11
C LEU A 269 -4.67 -14.58 -7.04
N LEU A 270 -4.98 -14.83 -5.76
CA LEU A 270 -4.67 -13.90 -4.68
C LEU A 270 -3.16 -13.76 -4.47
N ARG A 271 -2.69 -12.52 -4.53
CA ARG A 271 -1.29 -12.11 -4.33
C ARG A 271 -1.09 -11.31 -3.05
N VAL A 272 -2.14 -10.61 -2.58
CA VAL A 272 -2.09 -9.78 -1.38
C VAL A 272 -3.29 -10.09 -0.51
N LEU A 273 -3.05 -10.46 0.74
CA LEU A 273 -4.07 -10.74 1.74
C LEU A 273 -3.75 -9.95 3.01
N ALA A 274 -4.73 -9.22 3.52
CA ALA A 274 -4.68 -8.63 4.85
C ALA A 274 -5.86 -9.15 5.69
N ILE A 275 -5.60 -9.58 6.91
CA ILE A 275 -6.62 -10.01 7.87
C ILE A 275 -6.39 -9.24 9.16
N ILE A 276 -7.42 -8.57 9.63
CA ILE A 276 -7.38 -7.71 10.80
C ILE A 276 -8.54 -8.09 11.69
N VAL A 277 -8.27 -8.51 12.92
CA VAL A 277 -9.31 -8.84 13.89
C VAL A 277 -9.97 -7.58 14.47
N THR A 278 -11.04 -7.75 15.24
CA THR A 278 -11.85 -6.64 15.75
C THR A 278 -11.09 -5.76 16.74
N ASN A 279 -10.27 -6.37 17.61
CA ASN A 279 -9.48 -5.68 18.64
C ASN A 279 -8.21 -6.47 18.96
N GLU A 280 -7.30 -5.87 19.72
CA GLU A 280 -5.98 -6.43 20.00
C GLU A 280 -5.98 -7.69 20.90
N GLU A 281 -7.07 -7.99 21.57
CA GLU A 281 -7.23 -9.19 22.41
C GLU A 281 -7.91 -10.34 21.65
N GLU A 282 -8.51 -10.07 20.51
CA GLU A 282 -9.13 -11.08 19.66
C GLU A 282 -8.07 -12.00 19.06
N THR A 283 -8.27 -13.31 19.19
CA THR A 283 -7.33 -14.30 18.66
C THR A 283 -7.66 -14.63 17.22
N LEU A 284 -6.66 -14.59 16.37
CA LEU A 284 -6.71 -15.02 14.96
C LEU A 284 -6.08 -16.40 14.84
N ARG A 285 -6.86 -17.44 14.65
CA ARG A 285 -6.37 -18.84 14.57
C ARG A 285 -6.05 -19.27 13.16
N MET A 286 -6.96 -19.06 12.23
CA MET A 286 -6.86 -19.46 10.83
C MET A 286 -6.47 -20.94 10.61
N ASP A 287 -6.77 -21.79 11.59
CA ASP A 287 -6.42 -23.22 11.55
C ASP A 287 -7.20 -23.99 10.49
N ALA A 288 -8.36 -23.47 10.07
CA ALA A 288 -9.17 -24.07 9.00
C ALA A 288 -8.60 -23.82 7.60
N LEU A 289 -7.59 -22.99 7.45
CA LEU A 289 -6.91 -22.74 6.17
C LEU A 289 -5.88 -23.84 5.91
N SER A 290 -6.25 -24.82 5.10
CA SER A 290 -5.38 -25.98 4.78
C SER A 290 -4.55 -25.76 3.52
N SER A 291 -5.05 -25.00 2.55
CA SER A 291 -4.41 -24.72 1.27
C SER A 291 -4.40 -23.23 0.96
N PRO A 292 -3.41 -22.47 1.43
CA PRO A 292 -3.33 -21.03 1.13
C PRO A 292 -3.13 -20.79 -0.37
N PRO A 293 -3.53 -19.59 -0.88
CA PRO A 293 -3.36 -19.24 -2.27
C PRO A 293 -1.90 -19.37 -2.73
N PRO A 294 -1.59 -20.14 -3.80
CA PRO A 294 -0.22 -20.50 -4.18
C PRO A 294 0.62 -19.30 -4.64
N ASN A 295 -0.05 -18.23 -5.09
CA ASN A 295 0.58 -17.01 -5.61
C ASN A 295 0.68 -15.91 -4.56
N LEU A 296 0.42 -16.20 -3.29
CA LEU A 296 0.42 -15.19 -2.23
C LEU A 296 1.84 -14.61 -2.04
N ARG A 297 1.98 -13.31 -2.29
CA ARG A 297 3.25 -12.59 -2.21
C ARG A 297 3.35 -11.70 -0.98
N ARG A 298 2.20 -11.21 -0.49
CA ARG A 298 2.16 -10.32 0.68
C ARG A 298 1.05 -10.77 1.62
N LEU A 299 1.42 -10.96 2.87
CA LEU A 299 0.52 -11.38 3.93
C LEU A 299 0.60 -10.40 5.10
N PHE A 300 -0.54 -9.87 5.50
CA PHE A 300 -0.69 -9.04 6.68
C PHE A 300 -1.62 -9.75 7.65
N LEU A 301 -1.13 -10.12 8.81
CA LEU A 301 -1.92 -10.65 9.90
C LEU A 301 -1.85 -9.69 11.08
N ILE A 302 -2.98 -9.13 11.45
CA ILE A 302 -3.12 -8.13 12.50
C ILE A 302 -4.09 -8.66 13.55
N GLY A 303 -3.56 -9.15 14.66
CA GLY A 303 -4.29 -9.78 15.74
C GLY A 303 -3.45 -10.79 16.50
N LYS A 304 -3.91 -11.15 17.69
CA LYS A 304 -3.23 -12.12 18.54
C LYS A 304 -3.19 -13.49 17.87
N LEU A 305 -2.02 -14.11 17.82
CA LEU A 305 -1.84 -15.49 17.36
C LEU A 305 -1.49 -16.37 18.56
N GLU A 306 -2.16 -17.51 18.71
CA GLU A 306 -1.79 -18.50 19.73
C GLU A 306 -0.47 -19.19 19.35
N LYS A 307 -0.29 -19.43 18.07
CA LYS A 307 0.90 -20.05 17.46
C LYS A 307 1.03 -19.60 16.01
N VAL A 308 2.19 -19.80 15.43
CA VAL A 308 2.36 -19.57 13.98
C VAL A 308 1.54 -20.62 13.21
N PRO A 309 0.66 -20.20 12.29
CA PRO A 309 -0.17 -21.13 11.54
C PRO A 309 0.65 -22.16 10.74
N GLN A 310 0.25 -23.44 10.78
CA GLN A 310 0.99 -24.52 10.12
C GLN A 310 1.11 -24.33 8.60
N TRP A 311 0.14 -23.70 7.96
CA TRP A 311 0.15 -23.44 6.52
C TRP A 311 1.21 -22.43 6.05
N PHE A 312 1.95 -21.78 6.99
CA PHE A 312 3.05 -20.86 6.60
C PHE A 312 4.11 -21.57 5.74
N HIS A 313 4.43 -22.84 6.04
CA HIS A 313 5.39 -23.60 5.23
C HIS A 313 4.99 -23.79 3.76
N SER A 314 3.70 -23.61 3.43
CA SER A 314 3.18 -23.71 2.07
C SER A 314 3.29 -22.42 1.27
N LEU A 315 3.65 -21.30 1.91
CA LEU A 315 3.71 -19.97 1.29
C LEU A 315 4.98 -19.75 0.46
N GLN A 316 5.22 -20.60 -0.51
CA GLN A 316 6.46 -20.61 -1.30
C GLN A 316 6.71 -19.35 -2.14
N SER A 317 5.67 -18.56 -2.44
CA SER A 317 5.78 -17.32 -3.22
C SER A 317 5.86 -16.05 -2.35
N LEU A 318 5.83 -16.20 -1.01
CA LEU A 318 5.73 -15.06 -0.10
C LEU A 318 7.01 -14.22 -0.09
N THR A 319 6.86 -12.93 -0.35
CA THR A 319 7.98 -11.97 -0.37
C THR A 319 7.91 -10.96 0.78
N HIS A 320 6.71 -10.71 1.32
CA HIS A 320 6.48 -9.76 2.40
C HIS A 320 5.56 -10.37 3.45
N LEU A 321 6.01 -10.38 4.69
CA LEU A 321 5.24 -10.82 5.85
C LEU A 321 5.15 -9.69 6.87
N TYR A 322 3.93 -9.36 7.25
CA TYR A 322 3.62 -8.38 8.29
C TYR A 322 2.84 -9.09 9.40
N LEU A 323 3.46 -9.23 10.55
CA LEU A 323 2.84 -9.73 11.76
C LEU A 323 2.71 -8.55 12.72
N CYS A 324 1.45 -8.19 13.01
CA CYS A 324 1.17 -7.06 13.88
C CYS A 324 0.27 -7.51 15.02
N TRP A 325 0.62 -7.15 16.26
CA TRP A 325 -0.13 -7.50 17.46
C TRP A 325 -0.29 -9.02 17.70
N SER A 326 0.62 -9.79 17.11
CA SER A 326 0.54 -11.27 17.17
C SER A 326 0.94 -11.82 18.52
N ARG A 327 1.74 -11.09 19.31
CA ARG A 327 2.15 -11.41 20.70
C ARG A 327 2.65 -12.86 20.87
N LEU A 328 3.39 -13.36 19.89
CA LEU A 328 3.94 -14.71 19.92
C LEU A 328 5.02 -14.84 20.98
N GLU A 329 4.95 -15.93 21.76
CA GLU A 329 5.92 -16.29 22.79
C GLU A 329 6.95 -17.30 22.29
N GLU A 330 6.57 -18.13 21.33
CA GLU A 330 7.40 -19.17 20.73
C GLU A 330 8.43 -18.60 19.75
N ASP A 331 9.42 -19.42 19.40
CA ASP A 331 10.42 -19.04 18.39
C ASP A 331 9.79 -18.92 17.00
N LEU A 332 9.23 -17.74 16.74
CA LEU A 332 8.64 -17.35 15.46
C LEU A 332 9.56 -17.69 14.26
N LEU A 333 10.87 -17.50 14.44
CA LEU A 333 11.84 -17.60 13.35
C LEU A 333 11.94 -19.02 12.80
N THR A 334 11.75 -20.06 13.63
CA THR A 334 11.76 -21.46 13.17
C THR A 334 10.67 -21.77 12.16
N HIS A 335 9.53 -21.10 12.26
CA HIS A 335 8.40 -21.31 11.36
C HIS A 335 8.51 -20.49 10.06
N ILE A 336 9.08 -19.30 10.11
CA ILE A 336 9.19 -18.44 8.92
C ILE A 336 10.42 -18.73 8.05
N ILE A 337 11.35 -19.52 8.56
CA ILE A 337 12.50 -19.99 7.77
C ILE A 337 12.09 -20.77 6.52
N ALA A 338 10.95 -21.43 6.56
CA ALA A 338 10.40 -22.17 5.41
C ALA A 338 9.95 -21.26 4.25
N LEU A 339 10.13 -19.93 4.35
CA LEU A 339 9.72 -18.93 3.36
C LEU A 339 10.90 -18.52 2.47
N PRO A 340 11.19 -19.24 1.36
CA PRO A 340 12.45 -19.11 0.62
C PRO A 340 12.61 -17.78 -0.12
N HIS A 341 11.50 -17.08 -0.35
CA HIS A 341 11.46 -15.80 -1.07
C HIS A 341 11.19 -14.59 -0.18
N LEU A 342 11.18 -14.78 1.15
CA LEU A 342 10.90 -13.70 2.09
C LEU A 342 11.99 -12.62 2.02
N GLY A 343 11.62 -11.44 1.49
CA GLY A 343 12.50 -10.29 1.34
C GLY A 343 12.26 -9.19 2.36
N HIS A 344 11.07 -9.14 2.94
CA HIS A 344 10.65 -8.11 3.88
C HIS A 344 9.84 -8.71 5.03
N LEU A 345 10.32 -8.52 6.25
CA LEU A 345 9.66 -8.96 7.48
C LEU A 345 9.38 -7.74 8.37
N VAL A 346 8.13 -7.61 8.81
CA VAL A 346 7.70 -6.61 9.79
C VAL A 346 7.10 -7.32 11.01
N LEU A 347 7.64 -7.01 12.16
CA LEU A 347 7.19 -7.47 13.47
C LEU A 347 6.79 -6.24 14.30
N SER A 348 5.50 -5.99 14.45
CA SER A 348 4.98 -4.87 15.25
C SER A 348 4.09 -5.38 16.38
N ASN A 349 4.49 -5.21 17.63
CA ASN A 349 3.83 -5.88 18.76
C ASN A 349 3.65 -7.40 18.54
N ALA A 350 4.54 -7.99 17.74
CA ALA A 350 4.36 -9.35 17.24
C ALA A 350 5.05 -10.41 18.09
N TYR A 351 6.05 -10.01 18.85
CA TYR A 351 6.89 -10.90 19.64
C TYR A 351 7.05 -10.39 21.06
N VAL A 352 6.77 -11.22 22.03
CA VAL A 352 6.87 -10.90 23.47
C VAL A 352 8.04 -11.60 24.17
N GLY A 353 8.85 -12.38 23.44
CA GLY A 353 10.06 -12.99 23.94
C GLY A 353 11.19 -12.00 24.15
N LYS A 354 12.22 -12.44 24.89
CA LYS A 354 13.38 -11.61 25.25
C LYS A 354 14.47 -11.60 24.19
N GLN A 355 14.53 -12.62 23.33
CA GLN A 355 15.64 -12.84 22.42
C GLN A 355 15.14 -13.25 21.02
N LEU A 356 15.62 -12.61 19.97
CA LEU A 356 15.42 -13.02 18.58
C LEU A 356 16.72 -13.56 18.00
N CYS A 357 16.76 -14.85 17.68
CA CYS A 357 17.96 -15.53 17.20
C CYS A 357 17.78 -16.00 15.75
N PHE A 358 18.47 -15.34 14.84
CA PHE A 358 18.53 -15.72 13.42
C PHE A 358 19.68 -16.70 13.22
N ARG A 359 19.39 -18.02 13.27
CA ARG A 359 20.37 -19.13 13.19
C ARG A 359 20.43 -19.84 11.85
N THR A 360 19.44 -19.60 11.02
CA THR A 360 19.25 -20.32 9.76
C THR A 360 19.02 -19.34 8.62
N ASP A 361 19.25 -19.78 7.38
CA ASP A 361 19.31 -18.93 6.21
C ASP A 361 18.03 -18.18 5.88
N PHE A 362 18.15 -16.87 5.79
CA PHE A 362 17.16 -15.97 5.17
C PHE A 362 17.77 -15.34 3.91
N PRO A 363 17.95 -16.10 2.82
CA PRO A 363 18.81 -15.71 1.70
C PRO A 363 18.27 -14.51 0.91
N LYS A 364 16.98 -14.25 0.98
CA LYS A 364 16.32 -13.12 0.27
C LYS A 364 15.96 -11.97 1.17
N LEU A 365 16.14 -12.07 2.48
CA LEU A 365 15.75 -11.02 3.40
C LEU A 365 16.63 -9.78 3.20
N THR A 366 15.99 -8.70 2.79
CA THR A 366 16.64 -7.40 2.55
C THR A 366 16.25 -6.35 3.57
N LYS A 367 15.09 -6.53 4.22
CA LYS A 367 14.54 -5.56 5.15
C LYS A 367 13.86 -6.25 6.34
N LEU A 368 14.29 -5.87 7.53
CA LEU A 368 13.68 -6.27 8.81
C LEU A 368 13.23 -5.02 9.56
N GLN A 369 12.01 -5.03 10.07
CA GLN A 369 11.46 -3.96 10.88
C GLN A 369 10.87 -4.55 12.15
N ILE A 370 11.31 -4.06 13.30
CA ILE A 370 10.86 -4.47 14.62
C ILE A 370 10.32 -3.25 15.33
N TYR A 371 9.03 -3.28 15.62
CA TYR A 371 8.33 -2.20 16.31
C TYR A 371 7.74 -2.70 17.61
N ASN A 372 7.90 -1.90 18.67
CA ASN A 372 7.22 -2.09 19.94
C ASN A 372 7.32 -3.53 20.50
N SER A 373 8.57 -3.98 20.70
CA SER A 373 8.89 -5.25 21.36
C SER A 373 9.52 -4.94 22.73
N PRO A 374 8.69 -4.69 23.77
CA PRO A 374 9.14 -4.09 25.02
C PRO A 374 10.04 -5.01 25.86
N GLN A 375 9.92 -6.33 25.70
CA GLN A 375 10.75 -7.30 26.45
C GLN A 375 12.02 -7.71 25.67
N LEU A 376 12.13 -7.35 24.39
CA LEU A 376 13.25 -7.75 23.56
C LEU A 376 14.53 -7.08 24.02
N ASN A 377 15.46 -7.85 24.55
CA ASN A 377 16.73 -7.37 25.08
C ASN A 377 17.94 -7.80 24.26
N GLU A 378 17.76 -8.76 23.34
CA GLU A 378 18.85 -9.28 22.51
C GLU A 378 18.36 -9.69 21.11
N ILE A 379 19.14 -9.33 20.09
CA ILE A 379 19.01 -9.83 18.73
C ILE A 379 20.33 -10.47 18.34
N ILE A 380 20.28 -11.71 17.85
CA ILE A 380 21.48 -12.46 17.43
C ILE A 380 21.32 -12.81 15.94
N ILE A 381 22.35 -12.51 15.16
CA ILE A 381 22.44 -12.83 13.75
C ILE A 381 23.70 -13.69 13.57
N GLU A 382 23.54 -14.96 13.26
CA GLU A 382 24.69 -15.83 13.01
C GLU A 382 25.35 -15.50 11.66
N MET A 383 26.63 -15.85 11.56
CA MET A 383 27.43 -15.55 10.36
C MET A 383 26.82 -16.21 9.11
N GLY A 384 26.63 -15.43 8.04
CA GLY A 384 26.13 -15.91 6.75
C GLY A 384 24.61 -16.01 6.62
N VAL A 385 23.85 -15.85 7.71
CA VAL A 385 22.40 -16.09 7.75
C VAL A 385 21.57 -15.10 6.91
N MET A 386 22.03 -13.85 6.77
CA MET A 386 21.30 -12.79 6.05
C MET A 386 22.19 -12.09 5.02
N PRO A 387 22.69 -12.76 3.98
CA PRO A 387 23.71 -12.22 3.09
C PRO A 387 23.25 -10.98 2.29
N ASN A 388 21.94 -10.82 2.11
CA ASN A 388 21.35 -9.74 1.32
C ASN A 388 20.69 -8.63 2.16
N MET A 389 20.90 -8.63 3.48
CA MET A 389 20.29 -7.64 4.38
C MET A 389 20.81 -6.24 4.08
N LYS A 390 19.86 -5.29 3.91
CA LYS A 390 20.15 -3.88 3.60
C LYS A 390 19.63 -2.91 4.65
N TYR A 391 18.48 -3.20 5.25
CA TYR A 391 17.74 -2.25 6.08
C TYR A 391 17.23 -2.90 7.35
N LEU A 392 17.64 -2.37 8.51
CA LEU A 392 17.10 -2.76 9.81
C LEU A 392 16.52 -1.53 10.50
N TYR A 393 15.25 -1.66 10.91
CA TYR A 393 14.53 -0.64 11.67
C TYR A 393 14.14 -1.21 13.02
N ILE A 394 14.54 -0.56 14.08
CA ILE A 394 14.21 -0.93 15.46
C ILE A 394 13.59 0.30 16.12
N THR A 395 12.32 0.18 16.50
CA THR A 395 11.56 1.29 17.08
C THR A 395 10.84 0.83 18.34
N ARG A 396 10.94 1.60 19.43
CA ARG A 396 10.29 1.30 20.74
C ARG A 396 10.67 -0.07 21.32
N CYS A 397 11.96 -0.39 21.29
CA CYS A 397 12.53 -1.59 21.91
C CYS A 397 13.45 -1.15 23.06
N MET A 398 12.87 -0.73 24.19
CA MET A 398 13.58 -0.06 25.30
C MET A 398 14.50 -0.99 26.07
N GLU A 399 14.23 -2.30 26.10
CA GLU A 399 15.11 -3.26 26.78
C GLU A 399 16.32 -3.68 25.96
N LEU A 400 16.36 -3.34 24.66
CA LEU A 400 17.53 -3.58 23.82
C LEU A 400 18.62 -2.57 24.17
N LYS A 401 19.73 -3.04 24.76
CA LYS A 401 20.81 -2.22 25.32
C LYS A 401 22.10 -2.23 24.50
N THR A 402 22.17 -3.09 23.49
CA THR A 402 23.31 -3.25 22.59
C THR A 402 22.80 -3.43 21.16
N VAL A 403 23.63 -3.17 20.18
CA VAL A 403 23.31 -3.49 18.77
C VAL A 403 23.13 -5.00 18.61
N PRO A 404 22.38 -5.44 17.56
CA PRO A 404 22.29 -6.86 17.26
C PRO A 404 23.67 -7.50 17.15
N LYS A 405 23.89 -8.60 17.88
CA LYS A 405 25.12 -9.41 17.76
C LYS A 405 25.19 -9.98 16.35
N GLY A 406 26.35 -9.88 15.71
CA GLY A 406 26.55 -10.35 14.34
C GLY A 406 26.16 -9.34 13.25
N ILE A 407 25.75 -8.10 13.63
CA ILE A 407 25.48 -7.03 12.66
C ILE A 407 26.71 -6.73 11.78
N GLU A 408 27.90 -6.94 12.31
CA GLU A 408 29.19 -6.81 11.63
C GLU A 408 29.39 -7.79 10.47
N TYR A 409 28.62 -8.88 10.42
CA TYR A 409 28.69 -9.86 9.33
C TYR A 409 27.86 -9.45 8.11
N LEU A 410 27.01 -8.42 8.23
CA LEU A 410 26.08 -7.97 7.20
C LEU A 410 26.79 -7.07 6.16
N LYS A 411 27.50 -7.65 5.20
CA LYS A 411 28.36 -6.92 4.24
C LYS A 411 27.60 -5.97 3.30
N ASN A 412 26.33 -6.26 3.00
CA ASN A 412 25.48 -5.44 2.10
C ASN A 412 24.60 -4.42 2.83
N PHE A 413 24.88 -4.23 4.13
CA PHE A 413 24.03 -3.43 5.00
C PHE A 413 24.16 -1.93 4.69
N GLN A 414 23.04 -1.23 4.53
CA GLN A 414 23.00 0.15 4.08
C GLN A 414 22.45 1.11 5.12
N ARG A 415 21.52 0.65 5.98
CA ARG A 415 20.89 1.53 6.96
C ARG A 415 20.47 0.80 8.22
N LEU A 416 20.92 1.36 9.35
CA LEU A 416 20.39 1.09 10.67
C LEU A 416 19.56 2.29 11.13
N TYR A 417 18.28 2.07 11.43
CA TYR A 417 17.38 3.07 11.95
C TYR A 417 16.93 2.69 13.35
N LEU A 418 17.23 3.54 14.32
CA LEU A 418 16.90 3.38 15.73
C LEU A 418 16.04 4.54 16.18
N GLU A 419 14.87 4.26 16.73
CA GLU A 419 13.96 5.27 17.20
C GLU A 419 13.30 4.85 18.51
N PHE A 420 13.28 5.75 19.52
CA PHE A 420 12.77 5.42 20.86
C PHE A 420 13.38 4.12 21.40
N VAL A 421 14.68 4.00 21.35
CA VAL A 421 15.48 2.90 21.97
C VAL A 421 16.17 3.40 23.22
N SER A 422 16.73 2.47 24.04
CA SER A 422 17.38 2.84 25.29
C SER A 422 18.60 3.76 25.06
N MET A 423 18.82 4.73 25.95
CA MET A 423 20.01 5.59 25.95
C MET A 423 21.30 4.79 25.99
N LYS A 424 21.28 3.60 26.63
CA LYS A 424 22.44 2.71 26.68
C LYS A 424 22.83 2.19 25.30
N LEU A 425 21.84 1.83 24.46
CA LEU A 425 22.08 1.41 23.09
C LEU A 425 22.59 2.59 22.25
N GLN A 426 22.00 3.78 22.39
CA GLN A 426 22.44 4.98 21.68
C GLN A 426 23.91 5.29 22.00
N ASN A 427 24.26 5.38 23.28
CA ASN A 427 25.62 5.69 23.74
C ASN A 427 26.62 4.59 23.34
N SER A 428 26.18 3.34 23.14
CA SER A 428 27.09 2.25 22.74
C SER A 428 27.63 2.36 21.31
N ILE A 429 27.00 3.22 20.48
CA ILE A 429 27.37 3.42 19.07
C ILE A 429 27.75 4.87 18.74
N GLU A 430 27.60 5.81 19.70
CA GLU A 430 27.98 7.19 19.52
C GLU A 430 29.48 7.43 19.74
N GLY A 431 30.21 7.63 18.63
CA GLY A 431 31.66 7.98 18.62
C GLY A 431 32.63 6.82 18.62
N GLU A 432 33.83 7.09 18.15
CA GLU A 432 34.90 6.08 17.90
C GLU A 432 35.34 5.29 19.14
N GLY A 433 35.10 5.79 20.35
CA GLY A 433 35.43 5.12 21.61
C GLY A 433 34.35 4.25 22.22
N SER A 434 33.17 4.17 21.61
CA SER A 434 32.05 3.43 22.18
C SER A 434 32.13 1.92 21.87
N VAL A 435 31.55 1.11 22.77
CA VAL A 435 31.73 -0.36 22.79
C VAL A 435 31.29 -1.06 21.51
N ASP A 436 30.21 -0.59 20.91
CA ASP A 436 29.61 -1.22 19.73
C ASP A 436 29.91 -0.46 18.42
N PHE A 437 30.60 0.68 18.48
CA PHE A 437 30.97 1.44 17.27
C PHE A 437 31.74 0.60 16.24
N PRO A 438 32.75 -0.22 16.61
CA PRO A 438 33.46 -1.06 15.65
C PRO A 438 32.56 -2.03 14.88
N LYS A 439 31.45 -2.45 15.48
CA LYS A 439 30.49 -3.37 14.83
C LYS A 439 29.61 -2.69 13.78
N VAL A 440 29.43 -1.36 13.89
CA VAL A 440 28.50 -0.61 13.04
C VAL A 440 29.19 0.37 12.08
N GLN A 441 30.50 0.61 12.21
CA GLN A 441 31.27 1.57 11.41
C GLN A 441 31.19 1.32 9.88
N HIS A 442 30.92 0.08 9.47
CA HIS A 442 30.76 -0.29 8.05
C HIS A 442 29.40 0.13 7.46
N ILE A 443 28.47 0.61 8.29
CA ILE A 443 27.09 0.94 7.88
C ILE A 443 27.06 2.37 7.36
N PRO A 444 26.70 2.61 6.07
CA PRO A 444 26.73 3.96 5.49
C PRO A 444 25.74 4.96 6.13
N ASN A 445 24.61 4.49 6.62
CA ASN A 445 23.59 5.34 7.21
C ASN A 445 23.12 4.79 8.56
N ILE A 446 23.48 5.45 9.64
CA ILE A 446 22.95 5.20 10.98
C ILE A 446 22.08 6.41 11.35
N ILE A 447 20.82 6.18 11.66
CA ILE A 447 19.86 7.21 12.05
C ILE A 447 19.34 6.86 13.44
N ILE A 448 19.51 7.77 14.38
CA ILE A 448 19.02 7.69 15.75
C ILE A 448 18.03 8.86 15.96
N ARG A 449 16.85 8.56 16.52
CA ARG A 449 15.79 9.55 16.82
C ARG A 449 15.15 9.30 18.17
#